data_3bb4d02f966d52a62325029d7e90f645
#
_entry.id   3bb4d02f966d52a62325029d7e90f645
#
_cell.length_a   1.000
_cell.length_b   1.000
_cell.length_c   1.000
_cell.angle_alpha   90.00
_cell.angle_beta   90.00
_cell.angle_gamma   90.00
#
_symmetry.space_group_name_H-M   'P 1'
#
loop_
_entity.id
_entity.type
_entity.pdbx_description
1 polymer ?
#
loop_
_entity_poly.entity_id
_entity_poly.type
_entity_poly.pdbx_seq_one_letter_code
_entity_poly.pdbx_strand_id
1 'polypeptide(L)'
;RLLVDGGLVDNVPIDEVRKSCNPDIVIAVNVGSPLLEAKQIGSLLSVAAQMVNILTEQNVTRSLATLKPTDIYIKPDLEGITAGDFERYAETAKRGREAALAIVDQLRKLGVGQSQYDQWWASVVPDRSARPVVDAVEVAGLERVDPDVLLPRYKKHLGQPLDTSKVETDVMRTYGDSEFDSVDYSLLTTREKNIL
;
A
#
# COMPACT_ATOMS: atom_id res chain seq x y z
N ARG A 1 9.67 -19.96 0.81
CA ARG A 1 8.71 -19.94 -0.31
C ARG A 1 8.94 -18.66 -1.11
N LEU A 2 9.21 -18.78 -2.40
CA LEU A 2 9.36 -17.62 -3.27
C LEU A 2 7.97 -17.03 -3.55
N LEU A 3 7.80 -15.73 -3.35
CA LEU A 3 6.57 -14.99 -3.64
C LEU A 3 6.85 -13.98 -4.75
N VAL A 4 5.83 -13.65 -5.51
CA VAL A 4 5.85 -12.64 -6.57
C VAL A 4 4.68 -11.68 -6.38
N ASP A 5 4.69 -10.57 -7.13
CA ASP A 5 3.61 -9.59 -7.11
C ASP A 5 2.27 -10.22 -7.52
N GLY A 6 1.25 -10.06 -6.69
CA GLY A 6 -0.09 -10.59 -6.93
C GLY A 6 -0.78 -9.98 -8.16
N GLY A 7 -0.39 -8.78 -8.58
CA GLY A 7 -0.91 -8.11 -9.77
C GLY A 7 -0.68 -8.89 -11.07
N LEU A 8 0.31 -9.78 -11.12
CA LEU A 8 0.52 -10.68 -12.25
C LEU A 8 -0.60 -11.72 -12.42
N VAL A 9 -1.34 -12.01 -11.33
CA VAL A 9 -2.39 -13.03 -11.30
C VAL A 9 -3.77 -12.38 -11.28
N ASP A 10 -3.98 -11.40 -10.40
CA ASP A 10 -5.25 -10.71 -10.22
C ASP A 10 -5.01 -9.27 -9.76
N ASN A 11 -5.05 -8.34 -10.69
CA ASN A 11 -4.75 -6.92 -10.43
C ASN A 11 -5.94 -6.14 -9.84
N VAL A 12 -7.16 -6.66 -9.97
CA VAL A 12 -8.40 -6.13 -9.36
C VAL A 12 -9.15 -7.30 -8.71
N PRO A 13 -8.75 -7.74 -7.50
CA PRO A 13 -9.15 -9.03 -6.91
C PRO A 13 -10.56 -9.00 -6.29
N ILE A 14 -11.60 -8.80 -7.09
CA ILE A 14 -13.00 -8.70 -6.66
C ILE A 14 -13.47 -9.98 -5.96
N ASP A 15 -13.14 -11.13 -6.53
CA ASP A 15 -13.56 -12.43 -6.00
C ASP A 15 -12.90 -12.73 -4.65
N GLU A 16 -11.66 -12.33 -4.45
CA GLU A 16 -10.97 -12.51 -3.17
C GLU A 16 -11.57 -11.62 -2.07
N VAL A 17 -11.93 -10.37 -2.41
CA VAL A 17 -12.65 -9.48 -1.49
C VAL A 17 -14.01 -10.07 -1.12
N ARG A 18 -14.75 -10.63 -2.09
CA ARG A 18 -16.05 -11.28 -1.81
C ARG A 18 -15.91 -12.50 -0.91
N LYS A 19 -14.92 -13.35 -1.16
CA LYS A 19 -14.67 -14.56 -0.35
C LYS A 19 -14.24 -14.21 1.07
N SER A 20 -13.35 -13.23 1.21
CA SER A 20 -12.72 -12.93 2.50
C SER A 20 -13.57 -12.01 3.39
N CYS A 21 -14.28 -11.06 2.79
CA CYS A 21 -15.00 -10.01 3.53
C CYS A 21 -16.53 -10.16 3.46
N ASN A 22 -17.05 -10.95 2.51
CA ASN A 22 -18.49 -11.09 2.24
C ASN A 22 -19.24 -9.74 2.21
N PRO A 23 -18.79 -8.74 1.41
CA PRO A 23 -19.36 -7.42 1.39
C PRO A 23 -20.70 -7.39 0.66
N ASP A 24 -21.61 -6.50 1.07
CA ASP A 24 -22.86 -6.21 0.36
C ASP A 24 -22.60 -5.51 -0.98
N ILE A 25 -21.62 -4.63 -1.01
CA ILE A 25 -21.24 -3.79 -2.17
C ILE A 25 -19.72 -3.78 -2.29
N VAL A 26 -19.22 -3.91 -3.52
CA VAL A 26 -17.81 -3.76 -3.85
C VAL A 26 -17.60 -2.44 -4.58
N ILE A 27 -16.59 -1.68 -4.17
CA ILE A 27 -16.09 -0.53 -4.93
C ILE A 27 -14.76 -0.94 -5.53
N ALA A 28 -14.75 -1.16 -6.84
CA ALA A 28 -13.55 -1.55 -7.58
C ALA A 28 -12.91 -0.31 -8.23
N VAL A 29 -11.65 -0.04 -7.90
CA VAL A 29 -10.87 1.05 -8.48
C VAL A 29 -9.77 0.45 -9.35
N ASN A 30 -9.86 0.66 -10.67
CA ASN A 30 -8.87 0.16 -11.61
C ASN A 30 -7.84 1.26 -11.93
N VAL A 31 -6.65 1.12 -11.40
CA VAL A 31 -5.50 2.02 -11.65
C VAL A 31 -4.49 1.41 -12.63
N GLY A 32 -4.88 0.34 -13.34
CA GLY A 32 -4.02 -0.32 -14.32
C GLY A 32 -3.64 0.60 -15.47
N SER A 33 -2.42 0.43 -15.96
CA SER A 33 -1.93 1.16 -17.15
C SER A 33 -2.59 0.63 -18.41
N PRO A 34 -2.91 1.50 -19.38
CA PRO A 34 -3.41 1.05 -20.68
C PRO A 34 -2.34 0.26 -21.44
N LEU A 35 -2.78 -0.51 -22.44
CA LEU A 35 -1.86 -1.17 -23.36
C LEU A 35 -1.04 -0.12 -24.13
N LEU A 36 0.23 -0.45 -24.37
CA LEU A 36 1.11 0.40 -25.16
C LEU A 36 0.61 0.50 -26.61
N GLU A 37 0.67 1.69 -27.18
CA GLU A 37 0.42 1.89 -28.61
C GLU A 37 1.57 1.31 -29.45
N ALA A 38 1.28 0.93 -30.70
CA ALA A 38 2.26 0.34 -31.61
C ALA A 38 3.55 1.16 -31.73
N LYS A 39 3.44 2.50 -31.72
CA LYS A 39 4.59 3.41 -31.80
C LYS A 39 5.51 3.37 -30.55
N GLN A 40 5.00 2.89 -29.42
CA GLN A 40 5.74 2.77 -28.16
C GLN A 40 6.47 1.42 -28.04
N ILE A 41 6.17 0.48 -28.94
CA ILE A 41 6.75 -0.87 -28.94
C ILE A 41 7.94 -0.87 -29.93
N GLY A 42 9.09 -0.39 -29.46
CA GLY A 42 10.31 -0.29 -30.31
C GLY A 42 11.52 -1.07 -29.80
N SER A 43 11.37 -1.79 -28.69
CA SER A 43 12.48 -2.53 -28.05
C SER A 43 12.00 -3.85 -27.48
N LEU A 44 12.96 -4.78 -27.24
CA LEU A 44 12.65 -6.05 -26.56
C LEU A 44 12.01 -5.83 -25.18
N LEU A 45 12.47 -4.80 -24.47
CA LEU A 45 11.92 -4.47 -23.16
C LEU A 45 10.48 -3.99 -23.25
N SER A 46 10.14 -3.15 -24.24
CA SER A 46 8.75 -2.70 -24.43
C SER A 46 7.82 -3.81 -24.90
N VAL A 47 8.35 -4.80 -25.67
CA VAL A 47 7.58 -6.01 -26.01
C VAL A 47 7.30 -6.84 -24.77
N ALA A 48 8.29 -7.06 -23.90
CA ALA A 48 8.09 -7.78 -22.64
C ALA A 48 7.10 -7.08 -21.71
N ALA A 49 7.20 -5.75 -21.59
CA ALA A 49 6.23 -4.94 -20.83
C ALA A 49 4.80 -5.07 -21.40
N GLN A 50 4.65 -5.03 -22.73
CA GLN A 50 3.35 -5.20 -23.37
C GLN A 50 2.76 -6.60 -23.13
N MET A 51 3.58 -7.65 -23.11
CA MET A 51 3.10 -8.99 -22.78
C MET A 51 2.53 -9.06 -21.36
N VAL A 52 3.21 -8.46 -20.40
CA VAL A 52 2.71 -8.36 -19.01
C VAL A 52 1.40 -7.56 -18.99
N ASN A 53 1.34 -6.41 -19.66
CA ASN A 53 0.14 -5.58 -19.72
C ASN A 53 -1.06 -6.32 -20.32
N ILE A 54 -0.85 -7.13 -21.38
CA ILE A 54 -1.92 -7.95 -21.97
C ILE A 54 -2.44 -8.99 -20.97
N LEU A 55 -1.56 -9.66 -20.24
CA LEU A 55 -1.94 -10.66 -19.25
C LEU A 55 -2.71 -10.03 -18.10
N THR A 56 -2.24 -8.89 -17.58
CA THR A 56 -2.91 -8.16 -16.50
C THR A 56 -4.27 -7.62 -16.95
N GLU A 57 -4.39 -7.07 -18.17
CA GLU A 57 -5.67 -6.58 -18.70
C GLU A 57 -6.68 -7.71 -18.90
N GLN A 58 -6.26 -8.88 -19.33
CA GLN A 58 -7.15 -10.06 -19.41
C GLN A 58 -7.68 -10.46 -18.03
N ASN A 59 -6.84 -10.43 -17.01
CA ASN A 59 -7.24 -10.74 -15.63
C ASN A 59 -8.21 -9.67 -15.11
N VAL A 60 -7.92 -8.39 -15.31
CA VAL A 60 -8.79 -7.27 -14.96
C VAL A 60 -10.15 -7.39 -15.62
N THR A 61 -10.19 -7.62 -16.94
CA THR A 61 -11.44 -7.79 -17.69
C THR A 61 -12.30 -8.93 -17.13
N ARG A 62 -11.67 -10.07 -16.81
CA ARG A 62 -12.35 -11.21 -16.21
C ARG A 62 -12.88 -10.89 -14.81
N SER A 63 -12.09 -10.22 -13.99
CA SER A 63 -12.49 -9.81 -12.64
C SER A 63 -13.64 -8.80 -12.67
N LEU A 64 -13.56 -7.78 -13.53
CA LEU A 64 -14.62 -6.78 -13.70
C LEU A 64 -15.95 -7.38 -14.20
N ALA A 65 -15.92 -8.47 -14.96
CA ALA A 65 -17.12 -9.19 -15.38
C ALA A 65 -17.91 -9.81 -14.21
N THR A 66 -17.31 -9.92 -13.03
CA THR A 66 -17.96 -10.42 -11.81
C THR A 66 -18.69 -9.32 -11.02
N LEU A 67 -18.55 -8.05 -11.41
CA LEU A 67 -19.25 -6.95 -10.75
C LEU A 67 -20.78 -7.10 -10.86
N LYS A 68 -21.46 -6.84 -9.77
CA LYS A 68 -22.92 -6.82 -9.69
C LYS A 68 -23.44 -5.43 -10.06
N PRO A 69 -24.72 -5.30 -10.42
CA PRO A 69 -25.33 -3.99 -10.70
C PRO A 69 -25.30 -3.02 -9.52
N THR A 70 -25.15 -3.52 -8.29
CA THR A 70 -25.03 -2.74 -7.06
C THR A 70 -23.63 -2.28 -6.77
N ASP A 71 -22.63 -2.86 -7.42
CA ASP A 71 -21.23 -2.52 -7.21
C ASP A 71 -20.87 -1.22 -7.95
N ILE A 72 -19.78 -0.62 -7.55
CA ILE A 72 -19.28 0.62 -8.12
C ILE A 72 -17.94 0.36 -8.79
N TYR A 73 -17.79 0.84 -10.02
CA TYR A 73 -16.54 0.81 -10.74
C TYR A 73 -16.01 2.21 -10.98
N ILE A 74 -14.74 2.43 -10.62
CA ILE A 74 -14.03 3.70 -10.82
C ILE A 74 -12.79 3.41 -11.65
N LYS A 75 -12.63 4.12 -12.75
CA LYS A 75 -11.42 4.09 -13.59
C LYS A 75 -10.91 5.52 -13.74
N PRO A 76 -9.90 5.94 -12.94
CA PRO A 76 -9.24 7.22 -13.15
C PRO A 76 -8.56 7.27 -14.52
N ASP A 77 -8.56 8.45 -15.13
CA ASP A 77 -7.75 8.69 -16.33
C ASP A 77 -6.29 8.91 -15.89
N LEU A 78 -5.47 7.89 -16.05
CA LEU A 78 -4.05 7.91 -15.74
C LEU A 78 -3.19 7.94 -17.02
N GLU A 79 -3.71 8.44 -18.14
CA GLU A 79 -2.93 8.57 -19.36
C GLU A 79 -1.63 9.35 -19.12
N GLY A 80 -0.52 8.80 -19.62
CA GLY A 80 0.81 9.37 -19.44
C GLY A 80 1.41 9.23 -18.04
N ILE A 81 0.78 8.45 -17.14
CA ILE A 81 1.33 8.08 -15.83
C ILE A 81 1.56 6.57 -15.81
N THR A 82 2.76 6.17 -15.43
CA THR A 82 3.15 4.76 -15.32
C THR A 82 3.37 4.36 -13.85
N ALA A 83 3.44 3.06 -13.58
CA ALA A 83 3.70 2.53 -12.24
C ALA A 83 5.07 2.96 -11.66
N GLY A 84 6.00 3.44 -12.50
CA GLY A 84 7.31 3.96 -12.07
C GLY A 84 7.34 5.44 -11.71
N ASP A 85 6.27 6.19 -11.98
CA ASP A 85 6.20 7.65 -11.78
C ASP A 85 5.84 8.04 -10.34
N PHE A 86 6.59 7.54 -9.35
CA PHE A 86 6.33 7.77 -7.93
C PHE A 86 6.30 9.26 -7.55
N GLU A 87 7.08 10.10 -8.20
CA GLU A 87 7.11 11.54 -7.94
C GLU A 87 5.81 12.25 -8.32
N ARG A 88 4.99 11.64 -9.19
CA ARG A 88 3.71 12.18 -9.65
C ARG A 88 2.51 11.77 -8.80
N TYR A 89 2.74 11.29 -7.57
CA TYR A 89 1.67 10.80 -6.68
C TYR A 89 0.56 11.85 -6.43
N ALA A 90 0.91 13.12 -6.32
CA ALA A 90 -0.08 14.19 -6.09
C ALA A 90 -1.01 14.38 -7.30
N GLU A 91 -0.48 14.29 -8.52
CA GLU A 91 -1.28 14.32 -9.76
C GLU A 91 -2.16 13.10 -9.87
N THR A 92 -1.60 11.92 -9.60
CA THR A 92 -2.34 10.65 -9.59
C THR A 92 -3.51 10.68 -8.62
N ALA A 93 -3.28 11.16 -7.39
CA ALA A 93 -4.33 11.32 -6.38
C ALA A 93 -5.43 12.32 -6.82
N LYS A 94 -5.04 13.41 -7.47
CA LYS A 94 -6.00 14.38 -8.03
C LYS A 94 -6.89 13.74 -9.09
N ARG A 95 -6.32 13.02 -10.05
CA ARG A 95 -7.08 12.31 -11.10
C ARG A 95 -8.01 11.23 -10.51
N GLY A 96 -7.56 10.51 -9.49
CA GLY A 96 -8.39 9.57 -8.74
C GLY A 96 -9.59 10.25 -8.07
N ARG A 97 -9.35 11.41 -7.44
CA ARG A 97 -10.42 12.23 -6.85
C ARG A 97 -11.43 12.72 -7.89
N GLU A 98 -10.97 13.18 -9.03
CA GLU A 98 -11.85 13.65 -10.13
C GLU A 98 -12.74 12.52 -10.63
N ALA A 99 -12.19 11.33 -10.83
CA ALA A 99 -12.95 10.13 -11.23
C ALA A 99 -14.02 9.76 -10.19
N ALA A 100 -13.69 9.81 -8.90
CA ALA A 100 -14.64 9.54 -7.82
C ALA A 100 -15.73 10.61 -7.75
N LEU A 101 -15.40 11.89 -7.95
CA LEU A 101 -16.37 13.00 -7.95
C LEU A 101 -17.34 12.91 -9.13
N ALA A 102 -16.92 12.36 -10.27
CA ALA A 102 -17.80 12.14 -11.43
C ALA A 102 -18.99 11.22 -11.12
N ILE A 103 -18.85 10.34 -10.10
CA ILE A 103 -19.88 9.39 -9.68
C ILE A 103 -20.33 9.65 -8.23
N VAL A 104 -20.14 10.87 -7.72
CA VAL A 104 -20.37 11.21 -6.33
C VAL A 104 -21.83 10.92 -5.87
N ASP A 105 -22.80 11.03 -6.75
CA ASP A 105 -24.21 10.75 -6.41
C ASP A 105 -24.46 9.26 -6.18
N GLN A 106 -23.70 8.38 -6.81
CA GLN A 106 -23.74 6.94 -6.51
C GLN A 106 -23.07 6.68 -5.16
N LEU A 107 -21.90 7.27 -4.91
CA LEU A 107 -21.17 7.12 -3.67
C LEU A 107 -21.93 7.66 -2.47
N ARG A 108 -22.64 8.79 -2.62
CA ARG A 108 -23.48 9.38 -1.55
C ARG A 108 -24.58 8.44 -1.06
N LYS A 109 -25.10 7.57 -1.91
CA LYS A 109 -26.12 6.58 -1.52
C LYS A 109 -25.59 5.54 -0.54
N LEU A 110 -24.28 5.35 -0.49
CA LEU A 110 -23.59 4.45 0.43
C LEU A 110 -23.16 5.15 1.71
N GLY A 111 -23.25 6.48 1.73
CA GLY A 111 -22.86 7.28 2.88
C GLY A 111 -23.75 7.06 4.09
N VAL A 112 -23.14 7.11 5.26
CA VAL A 112 -23.83 7.09 6.56
C VAL A 112 -23.85 8.49 7.17
N GLY A 113 -24.67 8.69 8.22
CA GLY A 113 -24.66 9.95 8.96
C GLY A 113 -23.31 10.21 9.66
N GLN A 114 -22.97 11.50 9.87
CA GLN A 114 -21.68 11.90 10.43
C GLN A 114 -21.36 11.17 11.76
N SER A 115 -22.32 11.11 12.68
CA SER A 115 -22.13 10.44 13.98
C SER A 115 -21.80 8.94 13.84
N GLN A 116 -22.44 8.26 12.88
CA GLN A 116 -22.18 6.84 12.62
C GLN A 116 -20.81 6.67 11.97
N TYR A 117 -20.43 7.57 11.08
CA TYR A 117 -19.09 7.58 10.49
C TYR A 117 -18.01 7.80 11.55
N ASP A 118 -18.18 8.74 12.45
CA ASP A 118 -17.22 9.05 13.51
C ASP A 118 -17.03 7.86 14.47
N GLN A 119 -18.12 7.17 14.80
CA GLN A 119 -18.07 5.95 15.61
C GLN A 119 -17.32 4.83 14.91
N TRP A 120 -17.62 4.60 13.64
CA TRP A 120 -16.92 3.61 12.83
C TRP A 120 -15.43 3.99 12.69
N TRP A 121 -15.13 5.24 12.38
CA TRP A 121 -13.74 5.72 12.22
C TRP A 121 -12.94 5.50 13.50
N ALA A 122 -13.50 5.84 14.65
CA ALA A 122 -12.86 5.61 15.95
C ALA A 122 -12.62 4.11 16.25
N SER A 123 -13.42 3.21 15.66
CA SER A 123 -13.28 1.77 15.88
C SER A 123 -12.21 1.12 14.97
N VAL A 124 -11.97 1.67 13.77
CA VAL A 124 -11.06 1.09 12.78
C VAL A 124 -9.72 1.80 12.67
N VAL A 125 -9.67 3.08 13.01
CA VAL A 125 -8.42 3.84 13.01
C VAL A 125 -7.87 3.84 14.43
N PRO A 126 -6.75 3.17 14.68
CA PRO A 126 -6.10 3.24 15.99
C PRO A 126 -5.83 4.70 16.35
N ASP A 127 -6.06 5.05 17.60
CA ASP A 127 -5.69 6.37 18.10
C ASP A 127 -4.17 6.57 17.94
N ARG A 128 -3.77 7.24 16.86
CA ARG A 128 -2.37 7.56 16.56
C ARG A 128 -1.83 8.68 17.44
N SER A 129 -2.66 9.32 18.25
CA SER A 129 -2.22 10.34 19.21
C SER A 129 -1.48 9.72 20.41
N ALA A 130 -1.83 8.50 20.79
CA ALA A 130 -1.12 7.74 21.78
C ALA A 130 0.16 7.17 21.17
N ARG A 131 1.27 7.86 21.37
CA ARG A 131 2.58 7.33 21.00
C ARG A 131 2.97 6.26 22.03
N PRO A 132 3.02 4.96 21.65
CA PRO A 132 3.42 3.93 22.59
C PRO A 132 4.82 4.20 23.09
N VAL A 133 5.06 3.93 24.36
CA VAL A 133 6.42 4.00 24.93
C VAL A 133 7.19 2.77 24.48
N VAL A 134 8.42 2.94 24.05
CA VAL A 134 9.30 1.85 23.64
C VAL A 134 9.87 1.18 24.88
N ASP A 135 9.46 -0.05 25.17
CA ASP A 135 9.89 -0.79 26.36
C ASP A 135 11.15 -1.62 26.12
N ALA A 136 11.36 -2.05 24.89
CA ALA A 136 12.54 -2.81 24.48
C ALA A 136 12.95 -2.47 23.05
N VAL A 137 14.20 -2.76 22.72
CA VAL A 137 14.74 -2.68 21.35
C VAL A 137 15.41 -4.01 21.03
N GLU A 138 15.06 -4.57 19.90
CA GLU A 138 15.67 -5.81 19.40
C GLU A 138 16.18 -5.57 17.96
N VAL A 139 17.36 -6.11 17.67
CA VAL A 139 17.93 -6.10 16.33
C VAL A 139 18.00 -7.55 15.85
N ALA A 140 17.39 -7.82 14.72
CA ALA A 140 17.28 -9.15 14.13
C ALA A 140 17.75 -9.17 12.65
N GLY A 141 17.98 -10.36 12.11
CA GLY A 141 18.34 -10.54 10.70
C GLY A 141 19.81 -10.22 10.35
N LEU A 142 20.66 -10.05 11.35
CA LEU A 142 22.11 -9.83 11.15
C LEU A 142 22.83 -11.16 10.89
N GLU A 143 23.63 -11.22 9.83
CA GLU A 143 24.46 -12.40 9.51
C GLU A 143 25.95 -12.19 9.84
N ARG A 144 26.44 -10.97 9.71
CA ARG A 144 27.87 -10.64 9.79
C ARG A 144 28.21 -9.54 10.80
N VAL A 145 27.23 -8.79 11.24
CA VAL A 145 27.40 -7.67 12.18
C VAL A 145 26.88 -8.08 13.55
N ASP A 146 27.67 -7.79 14.59
CA ASP A 146 27.22 -8.01 15.97
C ASP A 146 26.09 -7.02 16.31
N PRO A 147 24.94 -7.49 16.83
CA PRO A 147 23.85 -6.63 17.29
C PRO A 147 24.30 -5.52 18.25
N ASP A 148 25.29 -5.76 19.06
CA ASP A 148 25.80 -4.80 20.03
C ASP A 148 26.45 -3.56 19.39
N VAL A 149 26.81 -3.62 18.11
CA VAL A 149 27.31 -2.48 17.36
C VAL A 149 26.16 -1.50 17.01
N LEU A 150 24.96 -2.04 16.72
CA LEU A 150 23.80 -1.24 16.32
C LEU A 150 22.92 -0.82 17.50
N LEU A 151 22.77 -1.68 18.49
CA LEU A 151 21.92 -1.44 19.65
C LEU A 151 22.08 -0.06 20.32
N PRO A 152 23.30 0.50 20.51
CA PRO A 152 23.45 1.82 21.12
C PRO A 152 22.74 2.94 20.35
N ARG A 153 22.65 2.83 19.01
CA ARG A 153 21.97 3.81 18.15
C ARG A 153 20.48 3.86 18.44
N TYR A 154 19.87 2.72 18.74
CA TYR A 154 18.43 2.59 18.95
C TYR A 154 18.02 2.61 20.42
N LYS A 155 18.91 2.26 21.36
CA LYS A 155 18.66 2.30 22.81
C LYS A 155 18.22 3.66 23.34
N LYS A 156 18.55 4.74 22.64
CA LYS A 156 18.11 6.11 23.02
C LYS A 156 16.58 6.29 22.92
N HIS A 157 15.88 5.40 22.22
CA HIS A 157 14.42 5.40 22.11
C HIS A 157 13.74 4.70 23.29
N LEU A 158 14.49 3.93 24.12
CA LEU A 158 13.95 3.23 25.27
C LEU A 158 13.34 4.21 26.28
N GLY A 159 12.18 3.86 26.82
CA GLY A 159 11.45 4.66 27.79
C GLY A 159 10.86 5.96 27.22
N GLN A 160 10.96 6.17 25.92
CA GLN A 160 10.42 7.36 25.26
C GLN A 160 9.16 7.01 24.45
N PRO A 161 8.21 7.95 24.31
CA PRO A 161 7.16 7.81 23.31
C PRO A 161 7.76 7.65 21.91
N LEU A 162 7.28 6.69 21.15
CA LEU A 162 7.78 6.40 19.80
C LEU A 162 7.72 7.65 18.92
N ASP A 163 8.86 8.07 18.43
CA ASP A 163 9.00 9.15 17.42
C ASP A 163 9.49 8.52 16.12
N THR A 164 8.56 8.22 15.22
CA THR A 164 8.84 7.54 13.96
C THR A 164 9.87 8.28 13.13
N SER A 165 9.83 9.61 13.09
CA SER A 165 10.78 10.43 12.31
C SER A 165 12.22 10.29 12.83
N LYS A 166 12.39 10.14 14.15
CA LYS A 166 13.71 9.90 14.72
C LYS A 166 14.19 8.49 14.44
N VAL A 167 13.30 7.49 14.56
CA VAL A 167 13.62 6.10 14.23
C VAL A 167 14.00 5.98 12.75
N GLU A 168 13.22 6.56 11.84
CA GLU A 168 13.50 6.59 10.41
C GLU A 168 14.87 7.23 10.11
N THR A 169 15.20 8.32 10.79
CA THR A 169 16.52 8.94 10.65
C THR A 169 17.65 7.99 11.05
N ASP A 170 17.47 7.21 12.12
CA ASP A 170 18.48 6.24 12.57
C ASP A 170 18.56 5.03 11.62
N VAL A 171 17.42 4.57 11.11
CA VAL A 171 17.35 3.52 10.06
C VAL A 171 18.10 3.97 8.81
N MET A 172 17.84 5.18 8.32
CA MET A 172 18.53 5.73 7.15
C MET A 172 20.04 5.87 7.38
N ARG A 173 20.48 6.24 8.59
CA ARG A 173 21.89 6.29 8.94
C ARG A 173 22.52 4.89 8.96
N THR A 174 21.82 3.90 9.52
CA THR A 174 22.29 2.51 9.56
C THR A 174 22.42 1.95 8.13
N TYR A 175 21.44 2.21 7.27
CA TYR A 175 21.50 1.85 5.86
C TYR A 175 22.66 2.56 5.12
N GLY A 176 22.91 3.82 5.44
CA GLY A 176 24.01 4.61 4.85
C GLY A 176 25.41 4.12 5.21
N ASP A 177 25.56 3.30 6.25
CA ASP A 177 26.84 2.68 6.61
C ASP A 177 27.28 1.60 5.59
N SER A 178 26.45 1.33 4.56
CA SER A 178 26.74 0.50 3.37
C SER A 178 27.04 -0.99 3.62
N GLU A 179 26.68 -1.51 4.80
CA GLU A 179 26.89 -2.91 5.17
C GLU A 179 25.60 -3.76 5.07
N PHE A 180 24.47 -3.12 4.72
CA PHE A 180 23.16 -3.75 4.74
C PHE A 180 22.44 -3.59 3.39
N ASP A 181 21.85 -4.66 2.91
CA ASP A 181 21.03 -4.67 1.70
C ASP A 181 19.68 -3.97 1.94
N SER A 182 19.14 -4.11 3.14
CA SER A 182 17.94 -3.40 3.61
C SER A 182 17.98 -3.20 5.12
N VAL A 183 17.35 -2.14 5.60
CA VAL A 183 17.13 -1.88 7.03
C VAL A 183 15.70 -1.38 7.20
N ASP A 184 14.91 -2.12 7.95
CA ASP A 184 13.52 -1.78 8.27
C ASP A 184 13.30 -1.79 9.77
N TYR A 185 12.21 -1.19 10.23
CA TYR A 185 11.80 -1.31 11.62
C TYR A 185 10.31 -1.65 11.74
N SER A 186 9.96 -2.28 12.83
CA SER A 186 8.57 -2.53 13.21
C SER A 186 8.40 -2.35 14.70
N LEU A 187 7.21 -1.91 15.13
CA LEU A 187 6.83 -1.90 16.52
C LEU A 187 5.94 -3.11 16.80
N LEU A 188 6.47 -4.04 17.60
CA LEU A 188 5.70 -5.19 18.07
C LEU A 188 5.08 -4.86 19.43
N THR A 189 3.75 -4.76 19.45
CA THR A 189 3.00 -4.56 20.68
C THR A 189 2.53 -5.90 21.21
N THR A 190 3.06 -6.32 22.34
CA THR A 190 2.60 -7.48 23.08
C THR A 190 1.68 -7.02 24.22
N ARG A 191 1.13 -7.97 25.02
CA ARG A 191 0.32 -7.62 26.19
C ARG A 191 1.09 -6.87 27.26
N GLU A 192 2.41 -7.00 27.29
CA GLU A 192 3.27 -6.48 28.35
C GLU A 192 4.26 -5.42 27.87
N LYS A 193 4.63 -5.39 26.59
CA LYS A 193 5.74 -4.57 26.08
C LYS A 193 5.52 -4.13 24.65
N ASN A 194 6.03 -2.94 24.34
CA ASN A 194 6.23 -2.45 22.99
C ASN A 194 7.72 -2.59 22.63
N ILE A 195 8.02 -3.41 21.64
CA ILE A 195 9.38 -3.75 21.20
C ILE A 195 9.61 -3.08 19.84
N LEU A 196 10.64 -2.25 19.73
CA LEU A 196 11.10 -1.60 18.51
C LEU A 196 12.20 -2.44 17.86
#